data_822c4f5fd1f12afd45dfe0b19ff999c5
#
_entry.id   822c4f5fd1f12afd45dfe0b19ff999c5
#
_cell.length_a   1.000
_cell.length_b   1.000
_cell.length_c   1.000
_cell.angle_alpha   90.00
_cell.angle_beta   90.00
_cell.angle_gamma   90.00
#
_symmetry.space_group_name_H-M   'P 1'
#
loop_
_entity.id
_entity.type
_entity.pdbx_description
1 polymer ?
#
loop_
_entity_poly.entity_id
_entity_poly.type
_entity_poly.pdbx_seq_one_letter_code
_entity_poly.pdbx_strand_id
1 'polypeptide(L)'
;MNYKGVIIFGPWCGEFSYELSWWNPGIRKLRNEDFKDYRAVHIGYKGRRAMYKDFIDDYVSYPKEIEDTLSYPAAGGQHIIDVGEVIPENLKEFMYKVAGEYQDKGHEVTLYQADPNAYNGGKHIYDEEPFGDYVNYEVNSEMYDEIKKEVEEYFSDGRDTIALMARIRDRNRGENTGGCYLNWNPDSWEVFLDKVINELDTNIVVINLSTSGAAGGAMSFEGTELYENNKERIMTINFDDDEDSLDRQLALLKATKCSIYGASGSAVLPFFIKTPTFTQQTVEEGFRLRYKWERDLTDDLKNIKIFDKYRSGEDVYNSSPDELFDEFKEFYRSLV
;
A
#
# COMPACT_ATOMS: atom_id res chain seq x y z
N MET A 1 6.97 -3.86 32.28
CA MET A 1 7.01 -2.38 32.35
C MET A 1 5.75 -1.91 33.09
N ASN A 2 5.87 -0.92 33.98
CA ASN A 2 4.68 -0.31 34.59
C ASN A 2 4.27 0.86 33.69
N TYR A 3 3.26 0.65 32.86
CA TYR A 3 2.66 1.70 32.07
C TYR A 3 1.83 2.65 32.93
N LYS A 4 1.77 3.93 32.56
CA LYS A 4 0.90 4.94 33.20
C LYS A 4 -0.58 4.70 32.91
N GLY A 5 -0.86 4.13 31.72
CA GLY A 5 -2.19 3.86 31.21
C GLY A 5 -2.11 3.17 29.85
N VAL A 6 -3.23 3.12 29.16
CA VAL A 6 -3.35 2.61 27.80
C VAL A 6 -3.78 3.76 26.90
N ILE A 7 -3.08 3.95 25.78
CA ILE A 7 -3.51 4.80 24.68
C ILE A 7 -4.00 3.92 23.52
N ILE A 8 -5.20 4.16 23.05
CA ILE A 8 -5.77 3.48 21.88
C ILE A 8 -5.79 4.45 20.72
N PHE A 9 -5.02 4.14 19.67
CA PHE A 9 -5.00 4.84 18.39
C PHE A 9 -5.99 4.17 17.42
N GLY A 10 -6.90 4.93 16.87
CA GLY A 10 -7.92 4.42 15.94
C GLY A 10 -9.33 4.70 16.44
N PRO A 11 -10.34 4.16 15.74
CA PRO A 11 -10.23 3.25 14.59
C PRO A 11 -9.77 3.97 13.32
N TRP A 12 -8.91 3.33 12.54
CA TRP A 12 -8.56 3.83 11.20
C TRP A 12 -9.50 3.21 10.17
N CYS A 13 -10.20 4.03 9.40
CA CYS A 13 -11.14 3.61 8.36
C CYS A 13 -10.87 4.27 6.99
N GLY A 14 -9.67 4.82 6.82
CA GLY A 14 -9.27 5.49 5.59
C GLY A 14 -8.51 4.61 4.61
N GLU A 15 -8.12 5.22 3.51
CA GLU A 15 -7.35 4.58 2.45
C GLU A 15 -5.95 4.19 2.92
N PHE A 16 -5.41 3.11 2.32
CA PHE A 16 -4.11 2.56 2.67
C PHE A 16 -2.95 3.54 2.46
N SER A 17 -2.99 4.31 1.38
CA SER A 17 -1.95 5.31 1.09
C SER A 17 -1.88 6.41 2.16
N TYR A 18 -3.03 6.82 2.69
CA TYR A 18 -3.10 7.81 3.76
C TYR A 18 -2.73 7.22 5.11
N GLU A 19 -3.01 5.95 5.32
CA GLU A 19 -2.54 5.23 6.50
C GLU A 19 -1.00 5.20 6.54
N LEU A 20 -0.37 4.84 5.43
CA LEU A 20 1.08 4.84 5.28
C LEU A 20 1.72 6.22 5.48
N SER A 21 1.08 7.24 4.95
CA SER A 21 1.72 8.52 4.73
C SER A 21 1.33 9.61 5.72
N TRP A 22 0.26 9.41 6.46
CA TRP A 22 -0.27 10.38 7.40
C TRP A 22 -0.57 9.76 8.76
N TRP A 23 -1.46 8.77 8.81
CA TRP A 23 -1.90 8.20 10.08
C TRP A 23 -0.76 7.53 10.84
N ASN A 24 -0.08 6.57 10.22
CA ASN A 24 1.00 5.82 10.86
C ASN A 24 2.13 6.73 11.37
N PRO A 25 2.74 7.61 10.56
CA PRO A 25 3.79 8.50 11.05
C PRO A 25 3.28 9.50 12.09
N GLY A 26 2.04 9.98 12.00
CA GLY A 26 1.44 10.89 12.95
C GLY A 26 1.29 10.27 14.35
N ILE A 27 0.67 9.09 14.42
CA ILE A 27 0.50 8.41 15.72
C ILE A 27 1.82 7.87 16.27
N ARG A 28 2.80 7.54 15.43
CA ARG A 28 4.16 7.18 15.84
C ARG A 28 4.82 8.35 16.59
N LYS A 29 4.74 9.55 16.03
CA LYS A 29 5.24 10.76 16.68
C LYS A 29 4.56 10.98 18.02
N LEU A 30 3.24 10.94 18.08
CA LEU A 30 2.48 11.07 19.33
C LEU A 30 2.89 10.01 20.36
N ARG A 31 3.07 8.74 19.93
CA ARG A 31 3.53 7.67 20.80
C ARG A 31 4.90 7.96 21.39
N ASN A 32 5.81 8.48 20.59
CA ASN A 32 7.19 8.75 21.00
C ASN A 32 7.31 9.99 21.89
N GLU A 33 6.50 11.03 21.67
CA GLU A 33 6.58 12.29 22.41
C GLU A 33 5.65 12.29 23.63
N ASP A 34 4.36 12.10 23.42
CA ASP A 34 3.34 12.33 24.45
C ASP A 34 2.96 11.07 25.23
N PHE A 35 3.01 9.91 24.58
CA PHE A 35 2.50 8.63 25.15
C PHE A 35 3.59 7.58 25.36
N LYS A 36 4.86 7.95 25.43
CA LYS A 36 5.99 7.02 25.57
C LYS A 36 5.89 6.06 26.77
N ASP A 37 5.21 6.48 27.84
CA ASP A 37 5.03 5.72 29.07
C ASP A 37 3.69 4.96 29.11
N TYR A 38 2.91 4.97 28.02
CA TYR A 38 1.63 4.28 27.91
C TYR A 38 1.80 2.96 27.16
N ARG A 39 0.96 1.99 27.45
CA ARG A 39 0.77 0.84 26.56
C ARG A 39 0.01 1.33 25.32
N ALA A 40 0.57 1.12 24.16
CA ALA A 40 -0.01 1.59 22.90
C ALA A 40 -0.78 0.47 22.21
N VAL A 41 -2.05 0.74 21.90
CA VAL A 41 -2.94 -0.16 21.16
C VAL A 41 -3.35 0.53 19.86
N HIS A 42 -3.37 -0.21 18.76
CA HIS A 42 -3.93 0.27 17.50
C HIS A 42 -5.11 -0.58 17.08
N ILE A 43 -6.16 0.06 16.57
CA ILE A 43 -7.35 -0.60 16.01
C ILE A 43 -7.41 -0.28 14.51
N GLY A 44 -7.35 -1.30 13.65
CA GLY A 44 -7.31 -1.13 12.20
C GLY A 44 -7.66 -2.38 11.41
N TYR A 45 -7.44 -2.30 10.11
CA TYR A 45 -7.70 -3.38 9.17
C TYR A 45 -6.79 -4.58 9.44
N LYS A 46 -7.35 -5.78 9.23
CA LYS A 46 -6.59 -7.02 9.25
C LYS A 46 -5.44 -6.98 8.23
N GLY A 47 -4.34 -7.64 8.55
CA GLY A 47 -3.18 -7.74 7.65
C GLY A 47 -2.26 -6.52 7.59
N ARG A 48 -2.53 -5.43 8.35
CA ARG A 48 -1.72 -4.20 8.33
C ARG A 48 -0.78 -4.03 9.53
N ARG A 49 -0.70 -5.02 10.39
CA ARG A 49 0.12 -4.99 11.62
C ARG A 49 1.59 -4.64 11.36
N ALA A 50 2.14 -5.05 10.23
CA ALA A 50 3.54 -4.83 9.88
C ALA A 50 3.99 -3.36 9.97
N MET A 51 3.09 -2.40 9.69
CA MET A 51 3.38 -0.97 9.77
C MET A 51 3.53 -0.44 11.20
N TYR A 52 3.08 -1.20 12.19
CA TYR A 52 2.90 -0.75 13.56
C TYR A 52 3.77 -1.49 14.57
N LYS A 53 4.36 -2.62 14.17
CA LYS A 53 5.01 -3.58 15.07
C LYS A 53 6.18 -3.02 15.89
N ASP A 54 6.78 -1.92 15.47
CA ASP A 54 7.94 -1.32 16.13
C ASP A 54 7.58 -0.29 17.21
N PHE A 55 6.32 0.19 17.25
CA PHE A 55 5.90 1.20 18.23
C PHE A 55 4.54 0.96 18.90
N ILE A 56 3.77 -0.01 18.42
CA ILE A 56 2.48 -0.42 18.99
C ILE A 56 2.66 -1.74 19.73
N ASP A 57 2.21 -1.76 21.00
CA ASP A 57 2.30 -2.96 21.85
C ASP A 57 1.26 -4.01 21.46
N ASP A 58 0.01 -3.59 21.16
CA ASP A 58 -1.09 -4.46 20.77
C ASP A 58 -1.78 -3.94 19.50
N TYR A 59 -1.90 -4.79 18.49
CA TYR A 59 -2.69 -4.51 17.30
C TYR A 59 -3.99 -5.30 17.35
N VAL A 60 -5.12 -4.61 17.25
CA VAL A 60 -6.47 -5.19 17.26
C VAL A 60 -7.08 -5.03 15.88
N SER A 61 -7.19 -6.14 15.16
CA SER A 61 -7.82 -6.18 13.85
C SER A 61 -9.33 -6.07 13.95
N TYR A 62 -9.95 -5.41 12.97
CA TYR A 62 -11.41 -5.43 12.85
C TYR A 62 -11.88 -6.87 12.64
N PRO A 63 -13.00 -7.26 13.29
CA PRO A 63 -13.69 -8.47 12.90
C PRO A 63 -14.27 -8.31 11.48
N LYS A 64 -14.38 -9.43 10.77
CA LYS A 64 -14.77 -9.43 9.36
C LYS A 64 -16.10 -8.71 9.08
N GLU A 65 -17.07 -8.87 9.97
CA GLU A 65 -18.38 -8.21 9.86
C GLU A 65 -18.29 -6.68 9.90
N ILE A 66 -17.28 -6.12 10.56
CA ILE A 66 -16.99 -4.68 10.54
C ILE A 66 -16.25 -4.30 9.27
N GLU A 67 -15.20 -5.03 8.90
CA GLU A 67 -14.46 -4.77 7.65
C GLU A 67 -15.37 -4.77 6.43
N ASP A 68 -16.32 -5.71 6.36
CA ASP A 68 -17.28 -5.81 5.26
C ASP A 68 -18.18 -4.56 5.15
N THR A 69 -18.42 -3.84 6.26
CA THR A 69 -19.17 -2.55 6.23
C THR A 69 -18.30 -1.37 5.78
N LEU A 70 -16.99 -1.48 5.94
CA LEU A 70 -16.03 -0.47 5.51
C LEU A 70 -15.54 -0.70 4.09
N SER A 71 -15.93 -1.83 3.50
CA SER A 71 -15.55 -2.18 2.15
C SER A 71 -16.02 -1.11 1.16
N TYR A 72 -15.21 -0.88 0.14
CA TYR A 72 -15.43 0.14 -0.87
C TYR A 72 -16.85 0.20 -1.46
N PRO A 73 -17.54 -0.93 -1.76
CA PRO A 73 -18.92 -0.89 -2.22
C PRO A 73 -19.90 -0.38 -1.18
N ALA A 74 -19.73 -0.73 0.10
CA ALA A 74 -20.61 -0.29 1.17
C ALA A 74 -20.46 1.21 1.48
N ALA A 75 -19.25 1.74 1.30
CA ALA A 75 -18.96 3.18 1.44
C ALA A 75 -19.24 3.99 0.18
N GLY A 76 -20.07 3.49 -0.75
CA GLY A 76 -20.42 4.22 -1.96
C GLY A 76 -19.27 4.43 -2.93
N GLY A 77 -18.22 3.62 -2.82
CA GLY A 77 -17.05 3.69 -3.70
C GLY A 77 -15.93 4.62 -3.21
N GLN A 78 -16.05 5.17 -2.00
CA GLN A 78 -15.01 5.98 -1.35
C GLN A 78 -14.81 5.54 0.09
N HIS A 79 -13.63 5.76 0.64
CA HIS A 79 -13.40 5.55 2.05
C HIS A 79 -14.13 6.60 2.87
N ILE A 80 -14.71 6.19 3.98
CA ILE A 80 -15.54 7.08 4.81
C ILE A 80 -14.76 8.33 5.24
N ILE A 81 -13.49 8.14 5.59
CA ILE A 81 -12.65 9.27 6.02
C ILE A 81 -12.30 10.21 4.86
N ASP A 82 -12.23 9.71 3.64
CA ASP A 82 -11.87 10.49 2.45
C ASP A 82 -12.99 11.45 2.03
N VAL A 83 -14.22 11.18 2.43
CA VAL A 83 -15.38 12.05 2.16
C VAL A 83 -15.77 12.93 3.34
N GLY A 84 -15.00 12.87 4.44
CA GLY A 84 -15.25 13.68 5.63
C GLY A 84 -16.47 13.25 6.43
N GLU A 85 -16.86 12.01 6.29
CA GLU A 85 -17.95 11.46 7.06
C GLU A 85 -17.51 11.16 8.51
N VAL A 86 -18.49 11.10 9.38
CA VAL A 86 -18.28 10.74 10.79
C VAL A 86 -17.93 9.25 10.85
N ILE A 87 -17.00 8.88 11.74
CA ILE A 87 -16.68 7.48 12.02
C ILE A 87 -17.97 6.70 12.28
N PRO A 88 -18.21 5.57 11.58
CA PRO A 88 -19.42 4.77 11.72
C PRO A 88 -19.68 4.32 13.16
N GLU A 89 -20.94 4.22 13.53
CA GLU A 89 -21.31 3.90 14.93
C GLU A 89 -20.83 2.51 15.34
N ASN A 90 -20.94 1.49 14.49
CA ASN A 90 -20.43 0.15 14.74
C ASN A 90 -18.91 0.13 15.00
N LEU A 91 -18.18 1.02 14.35
CA LEU A 91 -16.73 1.15 14.53
C LEU A 91 -16.40 1.81 15.87
N LYS A 92 -17.19 2.81 16.27
CA LYS A 92 -17.08 3.44 17.59
C LYS A 92 -17.42 2.46 18.70
N GLU A 93 -18.51 1.70 18.53
CA GLU A 93 -18.92 0.66 19.49
C GLU A 93 -17.82 -0.38 19.67
N PHE A 94 -17.18 -0.81 18.56
CA PHE A 94 -16.05 -1.72 18.62
C PHE A 94 -14.85 -1.12 19.37
N MET A 95 -14.51 0.13 19.09
CA MET A 95 -13.45 0.84 19.81
C MET A 95 -13.75 0.95 21.30
N TYR A 96 -14.99 1.30 21.69
CA TYR A 96 -15.37 1.37 23.10
C TYR A 96 -15.37 0.00 23.77
N LYS A 97 -15.72 -1.06 23.05
CA LYS A 97 -15.59 -2.42 23.56
C LYS A 97 -14.13 -2.74 23.88
N VAL A 98 -13.21 -2.48 22.96
CA VAL A 98 -11.77 -2.68 23.19
C VAL A 98 -11.29 -1.85 24.37
N ALA A 99 -11.71 -0.59 24.47
CA ALA A 99 -11.38 0.27 25.60
C ALA A 99 -11.88 -0.31 26.94
N GLY A 100 -13.11 -0.81 26.97
CA GLY A 100 -13.70 -1.46 28.14
C GLY A 100 -12.89 -2.68 28.61
N GLU A 101 -12.37 -3.49 27.72
CA GLU A 101 -11.54 -4.64 28.05
C GLU A 101 -10.25 -4.26 28.80
N TYR A 102 -9.67 -3.09 28.50
CA TYR A 102 -8.52 -2.57 29.25
C TYR A 102 -8.93 -1.91 30.57
N GLN A 103 -10.07 -1.22 30.61
CA GLN A 103 -10.62 -0.64 31.84
C GLN A 103 -10.98 -1.72 32.86
N ASP A 104 -11.57 -2.83 32.43
CA ASP A 104 -11.89 -3.98 33.29
C ASP A 104 -10.65 -4.63 33.91
N LYS A 105 -9.49 -4.49 33.22
CA LYS A 105 -8.16 -4.88 33.75
C LYS A 105 -7.55 -3.84 34.69
N GLY A 106 -8.26 -2.73 34.97
CA GLY A 106 -7.82 -1.66 35.87
C GLY A 106 -6.93 -0.60 35.26
N HIS A 107 -6.86 -0.50 33.93
CA HIS A 107 -6.08 0.53 33.25
C HIS A 107 -6.88 1.82 33.05
N GLU A 108 -6.21 2.96 33.19
CA GLU A 108 -6.71 4.21 32.65
C GLU A 108 -6.54 4.19 31.14
N VAL A 109 -7.63 4.51 30.38
CA VAL A 109 -7.63 4.45 28.92
C VAL A 109 -7.86 5.82 28.33
N THR A 110 -6.96 6.20 27.41
CA THR A 110 -7.08 7.37 26.56
C THR A 110 -7.37 6.92 25.14
N LEU A 111 -8.27 7.62 24.44
CA LEU A 111 -8.63 7.35 23.05
C LEU A 111 -8.10 8.47 22.16
N TYR A 112 -7.43 8.10 21.07
CA TYR A 112 -7.01 9.03 20.02
C TYR A 112 -7.58 8.55 18.69
N GLN A 113 -8.54 9.30 18.16
CA GLN A 113 -9.23 9.00 16.91
C GLN A 113 -8.66 9.85 15.78
N ALA A 114 -8.67 9.29 14.56
CA ALA A 114 -8.42 10.08 13.37
C ALA A 114 -9.52 11.17 13.27
N ASP A 115 -9.11 12.43 13.08
CA ASP A 115 -10.05 13.51 12.81
C ASP A 115 -10.42 13.51 11.32
N PRO A 116 -11.66 13.12 10.95
CA PRO A 116 -12.08 13.14 9.56
C PRO A 116 -12.04 14.55 8.94
N ASN A 117 -12.14 15.59 9.76
CA ASN A 117 -12.10 16.99 9.30
C ASN A 117 -10.67 17.48 9.01
N ALA A 118 -9.65 16.91 9.62
CA ALA A 118 -8.26 17.23 9.31
C ALA A 118 -7.93 16.95 7.85
N TYR A 119 -8.61 15.95 7.27
CA TYR A 119 -8.47 15.54 5.88
C TYR A 119 -9.22 16.48 4.90
N ASN A 120 -10.41 16.95 5.30
CA ASN A 120 -11.30 17.76 4.44
C ASN A 120 -11.05 19.27 4.50
N GLY A 121 -10.19 19.74 5.38
CA GLY A 121 -9.94 21.18 5.56
C GLY A 121 -9.25 21.89 4.40
N GLY A 122 -9.11 21.25 3.24
CA GLY A 122 -8.41 21.80 2.07
C GLY A 122 -6.90 21.97 2.29
N LYS A 123 -6.43 21.68 3.48
CA LYS A 123 -5.00 21.54 3.74
C LYS A 123 -4.60 20.14 3.37
N HIS A 124 -4.01 20.03 2.20
CA HIS A 124 -3.32 18.80 1.88
C HIS A 124 -2.27 18.54 2.96
N ILE A 125 -2.27 17.31 3.48
CA ILE A 125 -1.19 16.78 4.32
C ILE A 125 0.21 17.01 3.70
N TYR A 126 0.27 17.41 2.46
CA TYR A 126 1.48 17.72 1.70
C TYR A 126 1.99 19.16 1.89
N ASP A 127 1.17 20.05 2.46
CA ASP A 127 1.47 21.49 2.58
C ASP A 127 2.07 21.86 3.93
N GLU A 128 2.15 20.93 4.88
CA GLU A 128 2.67 21.19 6.24
C GLU A 128 4.04 20.55 6.45
N GLU A 129 4.84 21.11 7.36
CA GLU A 129 6.06 20.56 7.93
C GLU A 129 5.91 19.07 8.26
N PRO A 130 6.98 18.27 8.34
CA PRO A 130 6.91 16.83 8.56
C PRO A 130 5.92 16.50 9.66
N PHE A 131 4.77 15.96 9.27
CA PHE A 131 3.63 15.75 10.14
C PHE A 131 3.90 14.69 11.22
N GLY A 132 4.86 13.79 10.95
CA GLY A 132 5.10 12.66 11.81
C GLY A 132 6.50 12.06 11.69
N ASP A 133 6.70 10.96 12.40
CA ASP A 133 7.94 10.19 12.38
C ASP A 133 7.87 9.13 11.25
N TYR A 134 8.60 9.37 10.18
CA TYR A 134 8.72 8.45 9.05
C TYR A 134 9.90 7.52 9.25
N VAL A 135 9.67 6.22 9.11
CA VAL A 135 10.68 5.19 9.28
C VAL A 135 10.61 4.17 8.15
N ASN A 136 11.75 3.54 7.86
CA ASN A 136 11.72 2.36 7.01
C ASN A 136 11.17 1.17 7.80
N TYR A 137 10.29 0.39 7.15
CA TYR A 137 9.75 -0.81 7.77
C TYR A 137 10.77 -1.95 7.76
N GLU A 138 10.84 -2.66 8.86
CA GLU A 138 11.61 -3.88 8.93
C GLU A 138 10.84 -5.03 8.28
N VAL A 139 11.50 -5.70 7.36
CA VAL A 139 10.97 -6.93 6.75
C VAL A 139 11.20 -8.08 7.71
N ASN A 140 10.18 -8.88 7.95
CA ASN A 140 10.29 -10.09 8.75
C ASN A 140 11.26 -11.07 8.05
N SER A 141 12.33 -11.48 8.74
CA SER A 141 13.40 -12.29 8.14
C SER A 141 12.95 -13.71 7.81
N GLU A 142 12.13 -14.34 8.66
CA GLU A 142 11.64 -15.70 8.41
C GLU A 142 10.73 -15.69 7.17
N MET A 143 9.83 -14.74 7.09
CA MET A 143 8.92 -14.58 5.96
C MET A 143 9.66 -14.18 4.67
N TYR A 144 10.73 -13.37 4.80
CA TYR A 144 11.60 -13.07 3.67
C TYR A 144 12.25 -14.34 3.11
N ASP A 145 12.78 -15.19 3.98
CA ASP A 145 13.43 -16.43 3.57
C ASP A 145 12.43 -17.41 2.94
N GLU A 146 11.21 -17.50 3.49
CA GLU A 146 10.13 -18.31 2.94
C GLU A 146 9.71 -17.83 1.54
N ILE A 147 9.38 -16.56 1.39
CA ILE A 147 8.95 -15.98 0.11
C ILE A 147 10.06 -16.03 -0.93
N LYS A 148 11.29 -15.72 -0.52
CA LYS A 148 12.44 -15.82 -1.42
C LYS A 148 12.63 -17.24 -1.93
N LYS A 149 12.53 -18.23 -1.06
CA LYS A 149 12.62 -19.64 -1.43
C LYS A 149 11.48 -20.04 -2.39
N GLU A 150 10.24 -19.64 -2.11
CA GLU A 150 9.10 -19.90 -2.97
C GLU A 150 9.31 -19.34 -4.39
N VAL A 151 9.82 -18.11 -4.50
CA VAL A 151 10.12 -17.46 -5.78
C VAL A 151 11.28 -18.16 -6.50
N GLU A 152 12.36 -18.52 -5.78
CA GLU A 152 13.54 -19.22 -6.36
C GLU A 152 13.21 -20.66 -6.79
N GLU A 153 12.32 -21.36 -6.07
CA GLU A 153 11.86 -22.70 -6.46
C GLU A 153 10.95 -22.65 -7.70
N TYR A 154 10.11 -21.62 -7.82
CA TYR A 154 9.28 -21.42 -9.01
C TYR A 154 10.15 -21.04 -10.23
N PHE A 155 11.02 -20.05 -10.09
CA PHE A 155 11.93 -19.58 -11.13
C PHE A 155 13.33 -20.16 -10.93
N SER A 156 13.50 -21.44 -11.26
CA SER A 156 14.78 -22.12 -11.08
C SER A 156 15.86 -21.77 -12.11
N ASP A 157 15.65 -20.71 -12.89
CA ASP A 157 16.48 -20.31 -14.03
C ASP A 157 17.55 -19.25 -13.71
N GLY A 158 17.55 -18.70 -12.50
CA GLY A 158 18.51 -17.71 -12.02
C GLY A 158 18.39 -16.32 -12.62
N ARG A 159 17.28 -16.03 -13.32
CA ARG A 159 17.02 -14.68 -13.85
C ARG A 159 16.58 -13.73 -12.75
N ASP A 160 16.77 -12.44 -13.01
CA ASP A 160 16.22 -11.40 -12.15
C ASP A 160 14.68 -11.48 -12.11
N THR A 161 14.13 -11.30 -10.93
CA THR A 161 12.67 -11.29 -10.72
C THR A 161 12.19 -9.88 -10.39
N ILE A 162 11.08 -9.48 -11.00
CA ILE A 162 10.44 -8.18 -10.84
C ILE A 162 9.06 -8.38 -10.23
N ALA A 163 8.73 -7.63 -9.16
CA ALA A 163 7.39 -7.61 -8.61
C ALA A 163 6.50 -6.65 -9.42
N LEU A 164 5.31 -7.08 -9.76
CA LEU A 164 4.34 -6.30 -10.53
C LEU A 164 3.04 -6.13 -9.78
N MET A 165 2.58 -4.88 -9.67
CA MET A 165 1.22 -4.56 -9.29
C MET A 165 0.55 -3.73 -10.39
N ALA A 166 -0.07 -4.40 -11.33
CA ALA A 166 -0.90 -3.80 -12.37
C ALA A 166 -2.28 -3.51 -11.77
N ARG A 167 -2.54 -2.25 -11.43
CA ARG A 167 -3.82 -1.87 -10.85
C ARG A 167 -4.95 -1.99 -11.86
N ILE A 168 -6.08 -2.53 -11.39
CA ILE A 168 -7.35 -2.46 -12.10
C ILE A 168 -8.47 -2.04 -11.14
N ARG A 169 -9.29 -1.05 -11.54
CA ARG A 169 -10.57 -0.75 -10.91
C ARG A 169 -11.68 -1.24 -11.79
N ASP A 170 -12.63 -1.94 -11.20
CA ASP A 170 -13.81 -2.40 -11.92
C ASP A 170 -14.67 -1.20 -12.35
N ARG A 171 -14.88 -1.07 -13.66
CA ARG A 171 -15.76 -0.04 -14.25
C ARG A 171 -17.21 -0.20 -13.81
N ASN A 172 -17.62 -1.38 -13.38
CA ASN A 172 -19.00 -1.66 -12.94
C ASN A 172 -19.33 -1.07 -11.56
N ARG A 173 -18.37 -0.51 -10.87
CA ARG A 173 -18.58 0.12 -9.55
C ARG A 173 -19.13 1.57 -9.61
N GLY A 174 -19.75 1.96 -10.71
CA GLY A 174 -20.39 3.25 -10.92
C GLY A 174 -19.50 4.28 -11.63
N GLU A 175 -20.06 4.97 -12.59
CA GLU A 175 -19.37 5.99 -13.42
C GLU A 175 -18.78 7.16 -12.61
N ASN A 176 -19.21 7.34 -11.36
CA ASN A 176 -18.80 8.42 -10.48
C ASN A 176 -17.71 8.05 -9.45
N THR A 177 -17.24 6.81 -9.41
CA THR A 177 -16.14 6.46 -8.53
C THR A 177 -14.82 6.88 -9.16
N GLY A 178 -14.32 8.04 -8.76
CA GLY A 178 -13.09 8.60 -9.23
C GLY A 178 -11.94 7.60 -9.21
N GLY A 179 -11.31 7.36 -10.36
CA GLY A 179 -10.10 6.55 -10.46
C GLY A 179 -10.12 5.37 -11.42
N CYS A 180 -11.23 5.10 -12.16
CA CYS A 180 -11.17 4.18 -13.30
C CYS A 180 -10.28 4.74 -14.43
N TYR A 181 -10.15 6.05 -14.53
CA TYR A 181 -9.19 6.73 -15.40
C TYR A 181 -7.73 6.43 -15.04
N LEU A 182 -7.48 5.82 -13.88
CA LEU A 182 -6.16 5.37 -13.45
C LEU A 182 -5.83 3.94 -13.89
N ASN A 183 -6.72 3.25 -14.59
CA ASN A 183 -6.44 1.94 -15.15
C ASN A 183 -5.72 2.09 -16.49
N TRP A 184 -4.56 1.50 -16.61
CA TRP A 184 -3.96 1.34 -17.93
C TRP A 184 -4.68 0.21 -18.68
N ASN A 185 -4.75 0.32 -20.02
CA ASN A 185 -5.40 -0.69 -20.84
C ASN A 185 -4.74 -2.07 -20.62
N PRO A 186 -5.52 -3.13 -20.34
CA PRO A 186 -4.99 -4.49 -20.20
C PRO A 186 -4.08 -4.93 -21.35
N ASP A 187 -4.48 -4.69 -22.61
CA ASP A 187 -3.67 -5.03 -23.77
C ASP A 187 -2.31 -4.30 -23.77
N SER A 188 -2.29 -3.07 -23.26
CA SER A 188 -1.05 -2.29 -23.13
C SER A 188 -0.13 -2.89 -22.05
N TRP A 189 -0.70 -3.40 -20.95
CA TRP A 189 0.06 -4.13 -19.96
C TRP A 189 0.70 -5.39 -20.55
N GLU A 190 -0.04 -6.16 -21.35
CA GLU A 190 0.48 -7.39 -21.96
C GLU A 190 1.65 -7.08 -22.91
N VAL A 191 1.50 -6.09 -23.79
CA VAL A 191 2.58 -5.67 -24.70
C VAL A 191 3.81 -5.18 -23.95
N PHE A 192 3.64 -4.39 -22.90
CA PHE A 192 4.73 -3.89 -22.07
C PHE A 192 5.45 -5.04 -21.35
N LEU A 193 4.70 -5.95 -20.74
CA LEU A 193 5.27 -7.08 -19.99
C LEU A 193 5.95 -8.10 -20.88
N ASP A 194 5.43 -8.33 -22.09
CA ASP A 194 6.10 -9.19 -23.08
C ASP A 194 7.52 -8.68 -23.36
N LYS A 195 7.68 -7.37 -23.51
CA LYS A 195 9.00 -6.75 -23.69
C LYS A 195 9.87 -6.86 -22.44
N VAL A 196 9.31 -6.65 -21.26
CA VAL A 196 10.04 -6.79 -19.99
C VAL A 196 10.56 -8.21 -19.83
N ILE A 197 9.75 -9.21 -20.13
CA ILE A 197 10.11 -10.62 -20.04
C ILE A 197 11.19 -10.96 -21.10
N ASN A 198 10.96 -10.61 -22.36
CA ASN A 198 11.74 -11.12 -23.46
C ASN A 198 12.98 -10.28 -23.80
N GLU A 199 12.90 -8.93 -23.70
CA GLU A 199 14.04 -8.07 -24.02
C GLU A 199 14.99 -7.83 -22.84
N LEU A 200 14.47 -7.89 -21.58
CA LEU A 200 15.29 -7.77 -20.38
C LEU A 200 15.64 -9.12 -19.75
N ASP A 201 15.08 -10.19 -20.29
CA ASP A 201 15.28 -11.58 -19.83
C ASP A 201 14.98 -11.75 -18.33
N THR A 202 13.81 -11.30 -17.90
CA THR A 202 13.39 -11.26 -16.50
C THR A 202 12.18 -12.13 -16.23
N ASN A 203 11.99 -12.50 -14.96
CA ASN A 203 10.78 -13.15 -14.43
C ASN A 203 9.86 -12.11 -13.77
N ILE A 204 8.57 -12.36 -13.75
CA ILE A 204 7.56 -11.48 -13.17
C ILE A 204 6.81 -12.20 -12.05
N VAL A 205 6.75 -11.60 -10.86
CA VAL A 205 5.81 -11.99 -9.82
C VAL A 205 4.69 -10.97 -9.74
N VAL A 206 3.50 -11.39 -10.12
CA VAL A 206 2.29 -10.58 -10.03
C VAL A 206 1.78 -10.57 -8.60
N ILE A 207 1.70 -9.39 -8.00
CA ILE A 207 1.08 -9.17 -6.70
C ILE A 207 -0.43 -9.10 -6.92
N ASN A 208 -1.14 -10.16 -6.57
CA ASN A 208 -2.59 -10.18 -6.60
C ASN A 208 -3.12 -9.89 -5.20
N LEU A 209 -3.79 -8.76 -5.05
CA LEU A 209 -4.45 -8.39 -3.81
C LEU A 209 -5.90 -8.79 -3.92
N SER A 210 -6.33 -9.76 -3.12
CA SER A 210 -7.76 -9.99 -2.89
C SER A 210 -8.25 -8.83 -2.04
N THR A 211 -9.06 -7.99 -2.62
CA THR A 211 -9.41 -6.74 -1.98
C THR A 211 -10.74 -6.82 -1.28
N SER A 212 -10.76 -7.32 -0.08
CA SER A 212 -11.77 -6.87 0.85
C SER A 212 -11.43 -5.41 1.19
N GLY A 213 -12.26 -4.52 0.74
CA GLY A 213 -12.22 -3.12 1.14
C GLY A 213 -11.24 -2.20 0.41
N ALA A 214 -10.33 -2.65 -0.39
CA ALA A 214 -9.49 -1.74 -1.15
C ALA A 214 -10.15 -1.31 -2.46
N ALA A 215 -9.96 -0.07 -2.81
CA ALA A 215 -10.54 0.59 -3.96
C ALA A 215 -10.03 0.10 -5.34
N GLY A 216 -9.51 -1.07 -5.44
CA GLY A 216 -9.05 -1.65 -6.69
C GLY A 216 -8.21 -2.88 -6.46
N GLY A 217 -8.42 -3.90 -7.27
CA GLY A 217 -7.60 -5.10 -7.32
C GLY A 217 -6.33 -4.90 -8.13
N ALA A 218 -5.47 -5.89 -8.09
CA ALA A 218 -4.44 -6.07 -9.09
C ALA A 218 -5.01 -6.87 -10.28
N MET A 219 -4.54 -6.58 -11.47
CA MET A 219 -4.88 -7.33 -12.66
C MET A 219 -4.23 -8.72 -12.57
N SER A 220 -5.03 -9.78 -12.75
CA SER A 220 -4.50 -11.11 -13.03
C SER A 220 -4.23 -11.22 -14.52
N PHE A 221 -3.12 -11.86 -14.87
CA PHE A 221 -2.78 -12.17 -16.25
C PHE A 221 -3.11 -13.62 -16.62
N GLU A 222 -3.61 -14.43 -15.70
CA GLU A 222 -4.03 -15.79 -15.94
C GLU A 222 -5.11 -15.85 -17.04
N GLY A 223 -4.89 -16.71 -18.03
CA GLY A 223 -5.78 -16.85 -19.18
C GLY A 223 -5.56 -15.84 -20.32
N THR A 224 -4.61 -14.89 -20.18
CA THR A 224 -4.19 -14.03 -21.30
C THR A 224 -3.19 -14.76 -22.21
N GLU A 225 -3.03 -14.27 -23.44
CA GLU A 225 -2.05 -14.80 -24.37
C GLU A 225 -0.61 -14.63 -23.84
N LEU A 226 -0.33 -13.53 -23.22
CA LEU A 226 0.96 -13.27 -22.54
C LEU A 226 1.28 -14.38 -21.53
N TYR A 227 0.33 -14.69 -20.65
CA TYR A 227 0.51 -15.71 -19.62
C TYR A 227 0.69 -17.11 -20.22
N GLU A 228 -0.15 -17.47 -21.20
CA GLU A 228 -0.07 -18.79 -21.85
C GLU A 228 1.28 -19.01 -22.53
N ASN A 229 1.86 -17.96 -23.12
CA ASN A 229 3.17 -18.02 -23.78
C ASN A 229 4.36 -17.97 -22.81
N ASN A 230 4.15 -17.50 -21.58
CA ASN A 230 5.21 -17.24 -20.61
C ASN A 230 4.93 -17.83 -19.21
N LYS A 231 4.22 -18.94 -19.12
CA LYS A 231 3.80 -19.56 -17.83
C LYS A 231 4.96 -19.80 -16.86
N GLU A 232 6.11 -20.18 -17.39
CA GLU A 232 7.30 -20.45 -16.61
C GLU A 232 8.03 -19.17 -16.15
N ARG A 233 7.60 -18.02 -16.63
CA ARG A 233 8.19 -16.70 -16.39
C ARG A 233 7.28 -15.76 -15.60
N ILE A 234 6.04 -16.16 -15.35
CA ILE A 234 5.04 -15.37 -14.64
C ILE A 234 4.46 -16.19 -13.49
N MET A 235 4.70 -15.74 -12.30
CA MET A 235 4.13 -16.29 -11.06
C MET A 235 3.08 -15.31 -10.51
N THR A 236 1.97 -15.82 -10.00
CA THR A 236 0.98 -15.00 -9.28
C THR A 236 1.00 -15.37 -7.81
N ILE A 237 1.21 -14.39 -6.93
CA ILE A 237 1.06 -14.58 -5.48
C ILE A 237 -0.19 -13.84 -5.02
N ASN A 238 -1.10 -14.59 -4.41
CA ASN A 238 -2.30 -14.04 -3.80
C ASN A 238 -2.00 -13.62 -2.36
N PHE A 239 -2.31 -12.39 -2.04
CA PHE A 239 -2.25 -11.87 -0.69
C PHE A 239 -3.67 -11.74 -0.16
N ASP A 240 -4.10 -12.79 0.55
CA ASP A 240 -5.40 -12.81 1.20
C ASP A 240 -5.40 -11.91 2.44
N ASP A 241 -6.60 -11.59 2.95
CA ASP A 241 -6.79 -10.80 4.16
C ASP A 241 -6.46 -11.61 5.42
N ASP A 242 -5.22 -12.06 5.53
CA ASP A 242 -4.69 -12.68 6.74
C ASP A 242 -3.89 -11.67 7.59
N GLU A 243 -3.54 -12.06 8.81
CA GLU A 243 -2.84 -11.18 9.74
C GLU A 243 -1.44 -10.76 9.24
N ASP A 244 -0.83 -11.57 8.38
CA ASP A 244 0.54 -11.41 7.91
C ASP A 244 0.62 -10.90 6.45
N SER A 245 -0.51 -10.53 5.86
CA SER A 245 -0.60 -10.13 4.44
C SER A 245 0.42 -9.06 4.06
N LEU A 246 0.55 -8.01 4.86
CA LEU A 246 1.50 -6.93 4.56
C LEU A 246 2.96 -7.37 4.79
N ASP A 247 3.25 -8.16 5.82
CA ASP A 247 4.59 -8.70 6.04
C ASP A 247 5.05 -9.54 4.84
N ARG A 248 4.16 -10.37 4.29
CA ARG A 248 4.42 -11.15 3.07
C ARG A 248 4.64 -10.27 1.84
N GLN A 249 3.86 -9.19 1.69
CA GLN A 249 4.06 -8.24 0.60
C GLN A 249 5.42 -7.52 0.72
N LEU A 250 5.80 -7.09 1.92
CA LEU A 250 7.10 -6.47 2.17
C LEU A 250 8.24 -7.46 1.89
N ALA A 251 8.08 -8.72 2.29
CA ALA A 251 9.04 -9.79 2.02
C ALA A 251 9.23 -10.02 0.53
N LEU A 252 8.14 -10.10 -0.24
CA LEU A 252 8.20 -10.26 -1.70
C LEU A 252 8.89 -9.07 -2.37
N LEU A 253 8.48 -7.85 -2.04
CA LEU A 253 9.10 -6.65 -2.59
C LEU A 253 10.60 -6.58 -2.29
N LYS A 254 11.04 -7.07 -1.14
CA LYS A 254 12.44 -7.14 -0.75
C LYS A 254 13.19 -8.27 -1.47
N ALA A 255 12.51 -9.36 -1.80
CA ALA A 255 13.10 -10.52 -2.48
C ALA A 255 13.27 -10.31 -4.00
N THR A 256 12.67 -9.27 -4.57
CA THR A 256 12.75 -8.95 -6.00
C THR A 256 13.76 -7.85 -6.27
N LYS A 257 14.32 -7.82 -7.49
CA LYS A 257 15.30 -6.81 -7.93
C LYS A 257 14.71 -5.41 -7.94
N CYS A 258 13.49 -5.29 -8.42
CA CYS A 258 12.71 -4.05 -8.41
C CYS A 258 11.23 -4.35 -8.48
N SER A 259 10.42 -3.31 -8.37
CA SER A 259 8.96 -3.39 -8.52
C SER A 259 8.43 -2.44 -9.59
N ILE A 260 7.33 -2.84 -10.21
CA ILE A 260 6.55 -2.02 -11.16
C ILE A 260 5.15 -1.83 -10.59
N TYR A 261 4.71 -0.61 -10.48
CA TYR A 261 3.38 -0.26 -9.99
C TYR A 261 2.60 0.56 -11.01
N GLY A 262 1.38 0.16 -11.28
CA GLY A 262 0.38 1.03 -11.86
C GLY A 262 0.00 2.15 -10.88
N ALA A 263 -0.71 3.17 -11.36
CA ALA A 263 -1.12 4.30 -10.54
C ALA A 263 -2.04 3.88 -9.39
N SER A 264 -1.48 3.71 -8.21
CA SER A 264 -2.21 3.33 -7.00
C SER A 264 -1.57 3.91 -5.75
N GLY A 265 -2.35 4.03 -4.68
CA GLY A 265 -1.83 4.43 -3.38
C GLY A 265 -0.81 3.46 -2.80
N SER A 266 -0.91 2.18 -3.14
CA SER A 266 0.05 1.14 -2.71
C SER A 266 1.42 1.26 -3.38
N ALA A 267 1.56 2.05 -4.46
CA ALA A 267 2.84 2.34 -5.09
C ALA A 267 3.86 3.01 -4.13
N VAL A 268 3.38 3.51 -3.00
CA VAL A 268 4.23 4.11 -1.95
C VAL A 268 4.89 3.06 -1.06
N LEU A 269 4.30 1.85 -0.96
CA LEU A 269 4.77 0.81 -0.05
C LEU A 269 6.25 0.41 -0.25
N PRO A 270 6.74 0.19 -1.48
CA PRO A 270 8.13 -0.20 -1.71
C PRO A 270 9.15 0.81 -1.19
N PHE A 271 8.75 2.07 -1.04
CA PHE A 271 9.64 3.14 -0.58
C PHE A 271 10.05 2.95 0.87
N PHE A 272 9.13 2.49 1.69
CA PHE A 272 9.37 2.26 3.12
C PHE A 272 10.30 1.07 3.40
N ILE A 273 10.64 0.28 2.38
CA ILE A 273 11.62 -0.81 2.47
C ILE A 273 12.81 -0.64 1.52
N LYS A 274 12.90 0.52 0.85
CA LYS A 274 13.96 0.87 -0.10
C LYS A 274 14.08 -0.10 -1.27
N THR A 275 12.97 -0.67 -1.74
CA THR A 275 12.96 -1.48 -2.95
C THR A 275 12.95 -0.58 -4.17
N PRO A 276 13.88 -0.77 -5.14
CA PRO A 276 13.86 -0.03 -6.39
C PRO A 276 12.49 -0.13 -7.06
N THR A 277 11.91 1.00 -7.48
CA THR A 277 10.53 1.02 -7.95
C THR A 277 10.35 1.91 -9.17
N PHE A 278 9.67 1.38 -10.15
CA PHE A 278 9.14 2.12 -11.29
C PHE A 278 7.62 2.24 -11.13
N THR A 279 7.10 3.45 -11.18
CA THR A 279 5.66 3.67 -11.06
C THR A 279 5.14 4.61 -12.13
N GLN A 280 3.98 4.27 -12.69
CA GLN A 280 3.25 5.10 -13.63
C GLN A 280 2.30 6.01 -12.85
N GLN A 281 2.40 7.33 -13.07
CA GLN A 281 1.61 8.33 -12.35
C GLN A 281 1.21 9.48 -13.28
N THR A 282 0.25 10.30 -12.87
CA THR A 282 0.03 11.62 -13.48
C THR A 282 1.13 12.59 -13.07
N VAL A 283 1.29 13.71 -13.79
CA VAL A 283 2.23 14.78 -13.42
C VAL A 283 1.94 15.28 -11.98
N GLU A 284 0.67 15.46 -11.65
CA GLU A 284 0.25 15.94 -10.34
C GLU A 284 0.53 14.92 -9.24
N GLU A 285 0.21 13.65 -9.47
CA GLU A 285 0.49 12.58 -8.51
C GLU A 285 2.00 12.29 -8.42
N GLY A 286 2.70 12.33 -9.53
CA GLY A 286 4.15 12.20 -9.54
C GLY A 286 4.85 13.33 -8.77
N PHE A 287 4.36 14.57 -8.90
CA PHE A 287 4.84 15.69 -8.09
C PHE A 287 4.59 15.47 -6.60
N ARG A 288 3.38 15.04 -6.22
CA ARG A 288 3.04 14.74 -4.83
C ARG A 288 3.90 13.62 -4.25
N LEU A 289 4.13 12.56 -5.01
CA LEU A 289 4.99 11.46 -4.59
C LEU A 289 6.44 11.91 -4.39
N ARG A 290 7.01 12.70 -5.32
CA ARG A 290 8.37 13.24 -5.19
C ARG A 290 8.49 14.16 -3.99
N TYR A 291 7.56 15.11 -3.84
CA TYR A 291 7.56 16.05 -2.72
C TYR A 291 7.52 15.33 -1.38
N LYS A 292 6.64 14.33 -1.26
CA LYS A 292 6.52 13.50 -0.08
C LYS A 292 7.82 12.75 0.23
N TRP A 293 8.46 12.23 -0.80
CA TRP A 293 9.72 11.53 -0.69
C TRP A 293 10.87 12.38 -0.24
N GLU A 294 11.05 13.51 -0.90
CA GLU A 294 12.07 14.48 -0.56
C GLU A 294 11.91 14.96 0.88
N ARG A 295 10.68 15.05 1.36
CA ARG A 295 10.38 15.46 2.72
C ARG A 295 10.57 14.35 3.75
N ASP A 296 10.05 13.15 3.47
CA ASP A 296 9.78 12.13 4.49
C ASP A 296 10.77 10.95 4.45
N LEU A 297 11.37 10.67 3.29
CA LEU A 297 12.19 9.47 3.07
C LEU A 297 13.51 9.78 2.34
N THR A 298 14.14 10.84 2.64
CA THR A 298 15.10 11.66 1.92
C THR A 298 16.35 11.01 1.29
N ASP A 299 16.69 9.76 1.54
CA ASP A 299 18.07 9.36 1.23
C ASP A 299 18.32 8.59 -0.07
N ASP A 300 17.29 8.11 -0.81
CA ASP A 300 17.54 7.26 -1.97
C ASP A 300 16.51 7.41 -3.12
N LEU A 301 16.32 8.62 -3.61
CA LEU A 301 15.54 8.87 -4.83
C LEU A 301 16.11 8.17 -6.09
N LYS A 302 17.37 7.74 -6.03
CA LYS A 302 18.04 7.02 -7.14
C LYS A 302 17.34 5.73 -7.53
N ASN A 303 16.68 5.11 -6.57
CA ASN A 303 16.04 3.80 -6.74
C ASN A 303 14.59 3.91 -7.16
N ILE A 304 14.12 5.11 -7.52
CA ILE A 304 12.73 5.30 -7.84
C ILE A 304 12.57 6.13 -9.09
N LYS A 305 11.88 5.56 -10.07
CA LYS A 305 11.51 6.21 -11.31
C LYS A 305 10.00 6.40 -11.35
N ILE A 306 9.58 7.64 -11.48
CA ILE A 306 8.17 7.99 -11.71
C ILE A 306 8.02 8.37 -13.17
N PHE A 307 7.20 7.60 -13.89
CA PHE A 307 6.75 7.95 -15.22
C PHE A 307 5.49 8.81 -15.11
N ASP A 308 5.62 10.10 -15.28
CA ASP A 308 4.58 11.10 -15.03
C ASP A 308 4.46 12.12 -16.17
N LYS A 309 4.35 11.65 -17.39
CA LYS A 309 4.30 12.51 -18.57
C LYS A 309 2.96 13.17 -18.84
N TYR A 310 1.89 12.73 -18.19
CA TYR A 310 0.52 13.11 -18.52
C TYR A 310 -0.15 13.87 -17.38
N ARG A 311 -1.09 14.75 -17.71
CA ARG A 311 -1.87 15.49 -16.73
C ARG A 311 -3.18 14.77 -16.40
N SER A 312 -3.70 15.01 -15.21
CA SER A 312 -5.01 14.52 -14.82
C SER A 312 -6.09 14.99 -15.80
N GLY A 313 -6.89 14.04 -16.32
CA GLY A 313 -7.94 14.33 -17.31
C GLY A 313 -7.50 14.27 -18.79
N GLU A 314 -6.22 14.16 -19.06
CA GLU A 314 -5.72 13.73 -20.38
C GLU A 314 -5.72 12.20 -20.43
N ASP A 315 -5.52 11.62 -21.61
CA ASP A 315 -5.44 10.14 -21.80
C ASP A 315 -4.15 9.56 -21.19
N VAL A 316 -3.97 9.78 -19.92
CA VAL A 316 -2.79 9.42 -19.11
C VAL A 316 -2.41 7.96 -19.25
N TYR A 317 -3.43 7.13 -19.36
CA TYR A 317 -3.28 5.69 -19.39
C TYR A 317 -3.39 5.11 -20.79
N ASN A 318 -3.33 5.96 -21.80
CA ASN A 318 -3.08 5.60 -23.19
C ASN A 318 -1.60 5.76 -23.57
N SER A 319 -0.68 5.82 -22.60
CA SER A 319 0.76 5.79 -22.87
C SER A 319 1.09 4.61 -23.76
N SER A 320 1.93 4.83 -24.76
CA SER A 320 2.45 3.75 -25.58
C SER A 320 3.21 2.74 -24.69
N PRO A 321 2.93 1.44 -24.81
CA PRO A 321 3.73 0.42 -24.14
C PRO A 321 5.22 0.52 -24.46
N ASP A 322 5.57 0.94 -25.68
CA ASP A 322 6.96 1.15 -26.11
C ASP A 322 7.62 2.28 -25.32
N GLU A 323 6.94 3.41 -25.19
CA GLU A 323 7.46 4.56 -24.46
C GLU A 323 7.68 4.23 -22.98
N LEU A 324 6.72 3.55 -22.36
CA LEU A 324 6.84 3.10 -20.96
C LEU A 324 7.98 2.10 -20.81
N PHE A 325 8.13 1.19 -21.76
CA PHE A 325 9.20 0.20 -21.76
C PHE A 325 10.58 0.83 -21.89
N ASP A 326 10.77 1.81 -22.78
CA ASP A 326 12.05 2.48 -22.95
C ASP A 326 12.50 3.18 -21.64
N GLU A 327 11.59 3.87 -20.96
CA GLU A 327 11.87 4.50 -19.66
C GLU A 327 12.15 3.46 -18.57
N PHE A 328 11.39 2.36 -18.55
CA PHE A 328 11.64 1.28 -17.61
C PHE A 328 12.97 0.59 -17.87
N LYS A 329 13.33 0.35 -19.12
CA LYS A 329 14.59 -0.27 -19.52
C LYS A 329 15.81 0.54 -19.08
N GLU A 330 15.75 1.87 -19.19
CA GLU A 330 16.78 2.77 -18.66
C GLU A 330 16.90 2.66 -17.15
N PHE A 331 15.77 2.73 -16.46
CA PHE A 331 15.72 2.56 -15.00
C PHE A 331 16.28 1.20 -14.56
N TYR A 332 15.81 0.11 -15.14
CA TYR A 332 16.24 -1.25 -14.81
C TYR A 332 17.76 -1.43 -14.97
N ARG A 333 18.33 -0.90 -16.05
CA ARG A 333 19.78 -0.95 -16.32
C ARG A 333 20.58 -0.11 -15.34
N SER A 334 20.00 0.92 -14.76
CA SER A 334 20.65 1.76 -13.76
C SER A 334 20.77 1.08 -12.38
N LEU A 335 20.07 -0.03 -12.16
CA LEU A 335 20.06 -0.80 -10.90
C LEU A 335 21.22 -1.81 -10.78
N VAL A 336 22.20 -1.74 -11.62
CA VAL A 336 23.38 -2.65 -11.61
C VAL A 336 24.40 -2.21 -10.57
#